data_6beab680bb944c9e29d65aaf79e8e51f
#
_entry.id   6beab680bb944c9e29d65aaf79e8e51f
#
_cell.length_a   1.000
_cell.length_b   1.000
_cell.length_c   1.000
_cell.angle_alpha   90.00
_cell.angle_beta   90.00
_cell.angle_gamma   90.00
#
_symmetry.space_group_name_H-M   'P 1'
#
loop_
_entity.id
_entity.type
_entity.pdbx_description
1 polymer ?
#
loop_
_entity_poly.entity_id
_entity_poly.type
_entity_poly.pdbx_seq_one_letter_code
_entity_poly.pdbx_strand_id
1 'polypeptide(L)'
;MVRFIYVISLFLFISCNVNNKEEEAVVVDFSGENSLLVSDLLSISYLKLETGDSCLLGGAKQCTQIGEHYIILDNIMARALYAFNSDGSFAQQIGTKGNGPGEYIKPFDYSVNEKDKTISVIDIEQQKMIIYSLTDFRFLSEKKLPFYSDNMEQLPGDKYAWYNKMSSTALDSYVFITDKSLNIENSFLPVEVESGYTLGTSRKLYKQGDDEVSLYTPFNSVLYRVQSDSIYPAYQFKFGEKTLPPVAFLKEKSANNRNYIPDLLESPYVAFYDVYENERLLCVPYYVNKTLYFGFYDKKRNISYNFTQDKIQSDLKVGAFSSPIGVSRDGSFISLLRPGLLLQMKEEGKKIDDKLVSLLNESSEEDNPILLFLSINN
;
A
#
# COMPACT_ATOMS: atom_id res chain seq x y z
N MET A 1 53.10 -12.15 60.64
CA MET A 1 52.95 -10.98 59.79
C MET A 1 52.59 -11.50 58.36
N VAL A 2 51.33 -11.63 58.07
CA VAL A 2 50.82 -12.18 56.78
C VAL A 2 50.41 -10.98 55.91
N ARG A 3 51.09 -10.79 54.77
CA ARG A 3 50.74 -9.76 53.78
C ARG A 3 49.68 -10.31 52.83
N PHE A 4 48.49 -9.71 52.87
CA PHE A 4 47.49 -9.90 51.86
C PHE A 4 47.81 -9.10 50.59
N ILE A 5 47.96 -9.77 49.45
CA ILE A 5 48.08 -9.14 48.13
C ILE A 5 46.69 -9.09 47.54
N TYR A 6 46.14 -7.88 47.40
CA TYR A 6 44.91 -7.64 46.62
C TYR A 6 45.26 -7.58 45.13
N VAL A 7 44.76 -8.57 44.37
CA VAL A 7 44.77 -8.53 42.90
C VAL A 7 43.52 -7.77 42.46
N ILE A 8 43.72 -6.54 42.01
CA ILE A 8 42.65 -5.75 41.35
C ILE A 8 42.54 -6.23 39.90
N SER A 9 41.48 -6.99 39.63
CA SER A 9 41.10 -7.37 38.25
C SER A 9 40.43 -6.18 37.59
N LEU A 10 41.14 -5.55 36.65
CA LEU A 10 40.65 -4.45 35.83
C LEU A 10 39.80 -5.05 34.68
N PHE A 11 38.48 -5.08 34.84
CA PHE A 11 37.56 -5.40 33.74
C PHE A 11 37.52 -4.21 32.75
N LEU A 12 38.22 -4.33 31.65
CA LEU A 12 38.04 -3.45 30.49
C LEU A 12 36.69 -3.78 29.85
N PHE A 13 35.67 -2.96 30.12
CA PHE A 13 34.46 -2.92 29.32
C PHE A 13 34.84 -2.34 27.96
N ILE A 14 35.00 -3.21 26.95
CA ILE A 14 34.98 -2.79 25.55
C ILE A 14 33.56 -2.44 25.24
N SER A 15 33.20 -1.17 25.39
CA SER A 15 31.96 -0.61 24.81
C SER A 15 32.16 -0.63 23.30
N CYS A 16 31.55 -1.60 22.64
CA CYS A 16 31.30 -1.50 21.20
C CYS A 16 30.36 -0.32 21.00
N ASN A 17 30.90 0.84 20.67
CA ASN A 17 30.13 1.90 20.03
C ASN A 17 29.69 1.38 18.65
N VAL A 18 28.53 0.78 18.61
CA VAL A 18 27.76 0.68 17.36
C VAL A 18 27.41 2.12 17.02
N ASN A 19 28.11 2.70 16.05
CA ASN A 19 27.71 3.93 15.39
C ASN A 19 26.37 3.64 14.66
N ASN A 20 25.27 3.70 15.37
CA ASN A 20 23.97 3.93 14.78
C ASN A 20 24.04 5.37 14.23
N LYS A 21 24.40 5.55 12.98
CA LYS A 21 23.94 6.71 12.23
C LYS A 21 22.41 6.60 12.27
N GLU A 22 21.75 7.36 13.12
CA GLU A 22 20.35 7.67 12.96
C GLU A 22 20.26 8.35 11.58
N GLU A 23 19.80 7.62 10.56
CA GLU A 23 19.51 8.22 9.26
C GLU A 23 18.33 9.16 9.51
N GLU A 24 18.57 10.47 9.40
CA GLU A 24 17.49 11.45 9.48
C GLU A 24 16.56 11.28 8.30
N ALA A 25 15.25 11.19 8.57
CA ALA A 25 14.24 11.10 7.54
C ALA A 25 14.28 12.31 6.60
N VAL A 26 14.13 12.07 5.31
CA VAL A 26 13.96 13.15 4.34
C VAL A 26 12.62 13.85 4.61
N VAL A 27 12.65 15.16 4.88
CA VAL A 27 11.42 15.94 5.10
C VAL A 27 10.81 16.29 3.75
N VAL A 28 9.56 15.84 3.55
CA VAL A 28 8.76 16.12 2.36
C VAL A 28 7.58 16.98 2.77
N ASP A 29 7.50 18.23 2.28
CA ASP A 29 6.44 19.17 2.63
C ASP A 29 5.49 19.41 1.44
N PHE A 30 4.20 19.13 1.65
CA PHE A 30 3.12 19.33 0.69
C PHE A 30 2.35 20.65 0.93
N SER A 31 3.01 21.67 1.49
CA SER A 31 2.37 22.96 1.84
C SER A 31 1.99 23.82 0.64
N GLY A 32 2.65 23.63 -0.50
CA GLY A 32 2.48 24.50 -1.68
C GLY A 32 1.34 24.04 -2.58
N GLU A 33 0.39 24.96 -2.90
CA GLU A 33 -0.44 24.78 -4.09
C GLU A 33 0.37 25.14 -5.31
N ASN A 34 0.46 24.22 -6.28
CA ASN A 34 1.18 24.46 -7.52
C ASN A 34 0.27 25.04 -8.59
N SER A 35 0.69 26.16 -9.20
CA SER A 35 0.07 26.71 -10.41
C SER A 35 0.37 25.89 -11.68
N LEU A 36 1.25 24.89 -11.56
CA LEU A 36 1.61 23.99 -12.65
C LEU A 36 0.40 23.18 -13.12
N LEU A 37 0.30 22.92 -14.42
CA LEU A 37 -0.63 21.92 -14.92
C LEU A 37 -0.16 20.52 -14.53
N VAL A 38 -1.09 19.66 -14.13
CA VAL A 38 -0.76 18.27 -13.79
C VAL A 38 -0.15 17.56 -14.99
N SER A 39 -0.61 17.88 -16.21
CA SER A 39 -0.07 17.36 -17.47
C SER A 39 1.40 17.76 -17.76
N ASP A 40 1.92 18.80 -17.11
CA ASP A 40 3.35 19.15 -17.20
C ASP A 40 4.20 18.21 -16.33
N LEU A 41 3.63 17.67 -15.26
CA LEU A 41 4.29 16.75 -14.34
C LEU A 41 4.06 15.28 -14.72
N LEU A 42 2.83 14.92 -15.09
CA LEU A 42 2.40 13.55 -15.27
C LEU A 42 1.85 13.31 -16.68
N SER A 43 2.21 12.19 -17.27
CA SER A 43 1.58 11.62 -18.45
C SER A 43 0.69 10.45 -18.07
N ILE A 44 -0.28 10.14 -18.93
CA ILE A 44 -1.26 9.09 -18.71
C ILE A 44 -1.32 8.11 -19.88
N SER A 45 -1.59 6.85 -19.55
CA SER A 45 -1.96 5.82 -20.50
C SER A 45 -3.00 4.90 -19.89
N TYR A 46 -3.63 4.06 -20.72
CA TYR A 46 -4.77 3.24 -20.32
C TYR A 46 -4.59 1.81 -20.82
N LEU A 47 -5.16 0.87 -20.06
CA LEU A 47 -5.31 -0.52 -20.45
C LEU A 47 -6.73 -0.97 -20.09
N LYS A 48 -7.53 -1.35 -21.08
CA LYS A 48 -8.84 -1.97 -20.87
C LYS A 48 -8.63 -3.43 -20.47
N LEU A 49 -9.24 -3.84 -19.37
CA LEU A 49 -9.23 -5.24 -18.95
C LEU A 49 -10.39 -5.98 -19.63
N GLU A 50 -10.13 -7.21 -20.04
CA GLU A 50 -11.16 -8.11 -20.53
C GLU A 50 -12.25 -8.29 -19.47
N THR A 51 -13.52 -8.28 -19.90
CA THR A 51 -14.68 -8.52 -19.05
C THR A 51 -15.30 -9.85 -19.40
N GLY A 52 -15.60 -10.65 -18.39
CA GLY A 52 -16.26 -11.94 -18.55
C GLY A 52 -16.63 -12.55 -17.20
N ASP A 53 -17.54 -13.51 -17.20
CA ASP A 53 -18.03 -14.16 -15.97
C ASP A 53 -16.92 -14.74 -15.11
N SER A 54 -15.81 -15.13 -15.74
CA SER A 54 -14.64 -15.74 -15.03
C SER A 54 -13.67 -14.74 -14.45
N CYS A 55 -13.78 -13.45 -14.80
CA CYS A 55 -12.79 -12.43 -14.44
C CYS A 55 -13.40 -11.08 -14.04
N LEU A 56 -14.66 -11.07 -13.63
CA LEU A 56 -15.35 -9.83 -13.24
C LEU A 56 -14.77 -9.26 -11.94
N LEU A 57 -14.33 -8.00 -11.98
CA LEU A 57 -13.80 -7.22 -10.87
C LEU A 57 -14.87 -6.26 -10.34
N GLY A 58 -15.16 -6.30 -9.05
CA GLY A 58 -16.08 -5.36 -8.41
C GLY A 58 -15.39 -4.30 -7.55
N GLY A 59 -14.17 -4.54 -7.11
CA GLY A 59 -13.45 -3.64 -6.20
C GLY A 59 -11.99 -4.02 -6.02
N ALA A 60 -11.16 -3.84 -7.04
CA ALA A 60 -9.72 -4.16 -6.95
C ALA A 60 -9.04 -3.27 -5.90
N LYS A 61 -8.31 -3.92 -5.00
CA LYS A 61 -7.58 -3.32 -3.88
C LYS A 61 -6.11 -3.15 -4.19
N GLN A 62 -5.53 -4.07 -4.93
CA GLN A 62 -4.10 -4.15 -5.19
C GLN A 62 -3.87 -4.63 -6.61
N CYS A 63 -2.89 -4.03 -7.27
CA CYS A 63 -2.42 -4.42 -8.59
C CYS A 63 -0.89 -4.40 -8.60
N THR A 64 -0.27 -5.46 -9.11
CA THR A 64 1.18 -5.53 -9.30
C THR A 64 1.47 -6.07 -10.69
N GLN A 65 2.31 -5.40 -11.44
CA GLN A 65 2.78 -5.91 -12.72
C GLN A 65 4.01 -6.79 -12.52
N ILE A 66 3.94 -8.04 -12.97
CA ILE A 66 5.02 -9.03 -12.88
C ILE A 66 5.22 -9.68 -14.25
N GLY A 67 6.38 -9.48 -14.85
CA GLY A 67 6.61 -9.94 -16.21
C GLY A 67 5.57 -9.39 -17.18
N GLU A 68 4.86 -10.28 -17.87
CA GLU A 68 3.80 -9.97 -18.82
C GLU A 68 2.40 -10.01 -18.19
N HIS A 69 2.30 -10.02 -16.84
CA HIS A 69 1.00 -10.12 -16.17
C HIS A 69 0.76 -8.96 -15.19
N TYR A 70 -0.50 -8.55 -15.09
CA TYR A 70 -1.04 -7.77 -14.00
C TYR A 70 -1.73 -8.70 -13.02
N ILE A 71 -1.23 -8.79 -11.79
CA ILE A 71 -1.87 -9.55 -10.71
C ILE A 71 -2.77 -8.60 -9.94
N ILE A 72 -4.07 -8.87 -9.95
CA ILE A 72 -5.10 -7.99 -9.38
C ILE A 72 -5.85 -8.72 -8.29
N LEU A 73 -5.87 -8.15 -7.09
CA LEU A 73 -6.65 -8.64 -5.96
C LEU A 73 -7.94 -7.84 -5.83
N ASP A 74 -9.08 -8.51 -5.99
CA ASP A 74 -10.39 -8.02 -5.55
C ASP A 74 -10.77 -8.72 -4.24
N ASN A 75 -10.63 -8.06 -3.12
CA ASN A 75 -10.94 -8.63 -1.80
C ASN A 75 -12.33 -8.25 -1.27
N ILE A 76 -13.11 -7.48 -2.03
CA ILE A 76 -14.41 -6.93 -1.62
C ILE A 76 -15.54 -7.71 -2.26
N MET A 77 -15.62 -7.71 -3.59
CA MET A 77 -16.74 -8.28 -4.34
C MET A 77 -16.43 -9.68 -4.84
N ALA A 78 -15.44 -9.83 -5.72
CA ALA A 78 -15.08 -11.13 -6.29
C ALA A 78 -14.41 -12.03 -5.25
N ARG A 79 -13.66 -11.47 -4.30
CA ARG A 79 -12.85 -12.19 -3.31
C ARG A 79 -11.92 -13.18 -3.99
N ALA A 80 -11.21 -12.68 -4.98
CA ALA A 80 -10.36 -13.49 -5.85
C ALA A 80 -9.10 -12.73 -6.26
N LEU A 81 -8.11 -13.50 -6.67
CA LEU A 81 -6.86 -13.02 -7.25
C LEU A 81 -6.84 -13.42 -8.72
N TYR A 82 -6.67 -12.44 -9.59
CA TYR A 82 -6.68 -12.62 -11.04
C TYR A 82 -5.35 -12.24 -11.67
N ALA A 83 -4.97 -12.95 -12.72
CA ALA A 83 -3.91 -12.58 -13.63
C ALA A 83 -4.50 -12.13 -14.96
N PHE A 84 -4.10 -10.95 -15.43
CA PHE A 84 -4.37 -10.44 -16.77
C PHE A 84 -3.06 -10.29 -17.52
N ASN A 85 -3.05 -10.52 -18.81
CA ASN A 85 -1.88 -10.31 -19.67
C ASN A 85 -1.60 -8.81 -19.84
N SER A 86 -0.43 -8.47 -20.34
CA SER A 86 -0.01 -7.08 -20.58
C SER A 86 -0.88 -6.32 -21.59
N ASP A 87 -1.64 -7.04 -22.42
CA ASP A 87 -2.64 -6.48 -23.35
C ASP A 87 -4.03 -6.32 -22.73
N GLY A 88 -4.21 -6.70 -21.46
CA GLY A 88 -5.47 -6.63 -20.71
C GLY A 88 -6.37 -7.86 -20.88
N SER A 89 -6.00 -8.85 -21.68
CA SER A 89 -6.75 -10.10 -21.80
C SER A 89 -6.64 -10.93 -20.51
N PHE A 90 -7.71 -11.67 -20.18
CA PHE A 90 -7.72 -12.52 -19.00
C PHE A 90 -6.81 -13.73 -19.20
N ALA A 91 -5.86 -13.92 -18.28
CA ALA A 91 -4.99 -15.09 -18.29
C ALA A 91 -5.61 -16.23 -17.47
N GLN A 92 -5.80 -16.02 -16.17
CA GLN A 92 -6.46 -16.98 -15.29
C GLN A 92 -6.74 -16.41 -13.89
N GLN A 93 -7.54 -17.11 -13.12
CA GLN A 93 -7.68 -16.91 -11.68
C GLN A 93 -6.56 -17.68 -10.94
N ILE A 94 -5.96 -17.04 -9.94
CA ILE A 94 -4.92 -17.63 -9.10
C ILE A 94 -5.58 -18.18 -7.85
N GLY A 95 -5.57 -19.52 -7.70
CA GLY A 95 -6.34 -20.22 -6.68
C GLY A 95 -7.84 -20.20 -6.96
N THR A 96 -8.63 -20.84 -6.09
CA THR A 96 -10.09 -20.94 -6.20
C THR A 96 -10.75 -20.71 -4.85
N LYS A 97 -12.04 -20.43 -4.86
CA LYS A 97 -12.81 -20.26 -3.62
C LYS A 97 -13.17 -21.64 -3.02
N GLY A 98 -12.81 -21.84 -1.76
CA GLY A 98 -13.10 -23.07 -1.04
C GLY A 98 -12.27 -23.24 0.23
N ASN A 99 -12.34 -24.45 0.83
CA ASN A 99 -11.65 -24.82 2.07
C ASN A 99 -10.56 -25.89 1.86
N GLY A 100 -10.35 -26.33 0.64
CA GLY A 100 -9.35 -27.33 0.30
C GLY A 100 -7.93 -26.75 0.24
N PRO A 101 -6.93 -27.62 0.01
CA PRO A 101 -5.56 -27.18 -0.20
C PRO A 101 -5.45 -26.25 -1.41
N GLY A 102 -4.81 -25.08 -1.22
CA GLY A 102 -4.68 -24.08 -2.27
C GLY A 102 -5.97 -23.32 -2.59
N GLU A 103 -7.03 -23.46 -1.78
CA GLU A 103 -8.25 -22.69 -1.90
C GLU A 103 -8.33 -21.61 -0.82
N TYR A 104 -9.03 -20.51 -1.08
CA TYR A 104 -9.25 -19.41 -0.13
C TYR A 104 -10.73 -19.05 -0.01
N ILE A 105 -11.13 -18.48 1.13
CA ILE A 105 -12.46 -17.88 1.35
C ILE A 105 -12.40 -16.37 1.16
N LYS A 106 -11.39 -15.73 1.73
CA LYS A 106 -11.23 -14.27 1.71
C LYS A 106 -9.76 -13.89 1.57
N PRO A 107 -9.23 -13.93 0.35
CA PRO A 107 -7.88 -13.43 0.08
C PRO A 107 -7.88 -11.94 0.39
N PHE A 108 -6.94 -11.48 1.18
CA PHE A 108 -6.94 -10.11 1.68
C PHE A 108 -5.72 -9.31 1.27
N ASP A 109 -4.58 -9.96 1.16
CA ASP A 109 -3.33 -9.38 0.70
C ASP A 109 -2.48 -10.43 -0.01
N TYR A 110 -1.55 -10.00 -0.84
CA TYR A 110 -0.54 -10.88 -1.42
C TYR A 110 0.80 -10.18 -1.53
N SER A 111 1.87 -10.96 -1.47
CA SER A 111 3.24 -10.54 -1.72
C SER A 111 3.85 -11.38 -2.82
N VAL A 112 4.66 -10.76 -3.67
CA VAL A 112 5.36 -11.45 -4.76
C VAL A 112 6.84 -11.54 -4.45
N ASN A 113 7.40 -12.72 -4.66
CA ASN A 113 8.83 -12.95 -4.64
C ASN A 113 9.31 -13.37 -6.03
N GLU A 114 9.89 -12.43 -6.77
CA GLU A 114 10.38 -12.68 -8.11
C GLU A 114 11.61 -13.62 -8.12
N LYS A 115 12.43 -13.59 -7.06
CA LYS A 115 13.61 -14.45 -6.93
C LYS A 115 13.21 -15.92 -6.78
N ASP A 116 12.28 -16.22 -5.90
CA ASP A 116 11.80 -17.58 -5.62
C ASP A 116 10.64 -17.98 -6.55
N LYS A 117 10.19 -17.07 -7.42
CA LYS A 117 9.07 -17.28 -8.35
C LYS A 117 7.79 -17.71 -7.62
N THR A 118 7.43 -17.01 -6.55
CA THR A 118 6.25 -17.33 -5.75
C THR A 118 5.33 -16.11 -5.52
N ILE A 119 4.04 -16.41 -5.31
CA ILE A 119 3.04 -15.49 -4.82
C ILE A 119 2.53 -16.06 -3.49
N SER A 120 2.64 -15.28 -2.43
CA SER A 120 2.11 -15.63 -1.10
C SER A 120 0.82 -14.84 -0.87
N VAL A 121 -0.29 -15.52 -0.63
CA VAL A 121 -1.62 -14.93 -0.44
C VAL A 121 -2.06 -15.15 1.00
N ILE A 122 -2.53 -14.10 1.67
CA ILE A 122 -3.15 -14.21 3.00
C ILE A 122 -4.65 -14.42 2.85
N ASP A 123 -5.16 -15.52 3.38
CA ASP A 123 -6.59 -15.72 3.64
C ASP A 123 -6.87 -15.40 5.12
N ILE A 124 -7.55 -14.29 5.37
CA ILE A 124 -7.86 -13.86 6.74
C ILE A 124 -8.99 -14.64 7.38
N GLU A 125 -9.89 -15.23 6.59
CA GLU A 125 -11.01 -16.05 7.10
C GLU A 125 -10.51 -17.39 7.61
N GLN A 126 -9.62 -18.03 6.86
CA GLN A 126 -9.02 -19.31 7.23
C GLN A 126 -7.75 -19.15 8.08
N GLN A 127 -7.26 -17.94 8.27
CA GLN A 127 -5.99 -17.63 8.95
C GLN A 127 -4.84 -18.47 8.40
N LYS A 128 -4.62 -18.41 7.10
CA LYS A 128 -3.52 -19.12 6.43
C LYS A 128 -2.83 -18.27 5.37
N MET A 129 -1.60 -18.59 5.11
CA MET A 129 -0.83 -18.12 3.98
C MET A 129 -0.75 -19.23 2.95
N ILE A 130 -1.15 -18.94 1.72
CA ILE A 130 -1.15 -19.88 0.60
C ILE A 130 -0.08 -19.44 -0.38
N ILE A 131 0.74 -20.37 -0.83
CA ILE A 131 1.86 -20.08 -1.75
C ILE A 131 1.55 -20.70 -3.10
N TYR A 132 1.56 -19.87 -4.14
CA TYR A 132 1.42 -20.26 -5.53
C TYR A 132 2.71 -20.00 -6.30
N SER A 133 2.91 -20.75 -7.36
CA SER A 133 3.98 -20.49 -8.35
C SER A 133 3.67 -19.19 -9.11
N LEU A 134 4.67 -18.36 -9.31
CA LEU A 134 4.56 -17.17 -10.16
C LEU A 134 4.60 -17.50 -11.65
N THR A 135 5.09 -18.70 -12.02
CA THR A 135 5.29 -19.08 -13.42
C THR A 135 4.04 -19.62 -14.09
N ASP A 136 3.26 -20.43 -13.35
CA ASP A 136 2.07 -21.11 -13.86
C ASP A 136 0.88 -21.00 -12.91
N PHE A 137 1.00 -20.22 -11.86
CA PHE A 137 0.01 -19.90 -10.85
C PHE A 137 -0.58 -21.13 -10.12
N ARG A 138 0.07 -22.29 -10.20
CA ARG A 138 -0.36 -23.50 -9.49
C ARG A 138 -0.08 -23.39 -7.99
N PHE A 139 -0.89 -24.07 -7.20
CA PHE A 139 -0.68 -24.23 -5.77
C PHE A 139 0.64 -24.96 -5.49
N LEU A 140 1.41 -24.45 -4.53
CA LEU A 140 2.66 -25.05 -4.07
C LEU A 140 2.56 -25.57 -2.64
N SER A 141 2.10 -24.72 -1.71
CA SER A 141 1.99 -25.08 -0.30
C SER A 141 1.11 -24.07 0.43
N GLU A 142 0.73 -24.41 1.65
CA GLU A 142 0.05 -23.48 2.58
C GLU A 142 0.55 -23.65 4.00
N LYS A 143 0.40 -22.62 4.82
CA LYS A 143 0.76 -22.59 6.23
C LYS A 143 -0.33 -21.93 7.04
N LYS A 144 -0.74 -22.54 8.15
CA LYS A 144 -1.62 -21.91 9.13
C LYS A 144 -0.86 -20.77 9.81
N LEU A 145 -1.50 -19.61 9.94
CA LEU A 145 -0.93 -18.47 10.66
C LEU A 145 -1.22 -18.63 12.16
N PRO A 146 -0.21 -18.58 13.03
CA PRO A 146 -0.40 -18.66 14.48
C PRO A 146 -0.84 -17.31 15.08
N PHE A 147 -0.95 -16.26 14.28
CA PHE A 147 -1.34 -14.90 14.62
C PHE A 147 -2.29 -14.34 13.57
N TYR A 148 -2.94 -13.24 13.88
CA TYR A 148 -3.73 -12.47 12.92
C TYR A 148 -2.85 -11.41 12.24
N SER A 149 -2.90 -11.34 10.92
CA SER A 149 -2.35 -10.23 10.14
C SER A 149 -3.11 -10.11 8.82
N ASP A 150 -3.27 -8.91 8.33
CA ASP A 150 -3.95 -8.61 7.08
C ASP A 150 -3.04 -7.99 6.01
N ASN A 151 -1.77 -7.79 6.34
CA ASN A 151 -0.73 -7.38 5.39
C ASN A 151 0.58 -8.10 5.66
N MET A 152 1.27 -8.47 4.60
CA MET A 152 2.55 -9.17 4.68
C MET A 152 3.46 -8.77 3.52
N GLU A 153 4.77 -8.70 3.80
CA GLU A 153 5.81 -8.70 2.77
C GLU A 153 6.93 -9.67 3.09
N GLN A 154 7.45 -10.30 2.04
CA GLN A 154 8.61 -11.15 2.18
C GLN A 154 9.89 -10.30 2.21
N LEU A 155 10.74 -10.57 3.19
CA LEU A 155 12.06 -9.97 3.37
C LEU A 155 13.17 -10.90 2.90
N PRO A 156 14.39 -10.39 2.64
CA PRO A 156 15.56 -11.22 2.42
C PRO A 156 15.82 -12.22 3.57
N GLY A 157 16.41 -13.38 3.25
CA GLY A 157 16.78 -14.39 4.24
C GLY A 157 15.62 -15.25 4.75
N ASP A 158 14.63 -15.52 3.89
CA ASP A 158 13.46 -16.34 4.23
C ASP A 158 12.63 -15.80 5.42
N LYS A 159 12.57 -14.48 5.56
CA LYS A 159 11.81 -13.80 6.60
C LYS A 159 10.57 -13.13 6.03
N TYR A 160 9.62 -12.81 6.91
CA TYR A 160 8.40 -12.09 6.58
C TYR A 160 8.19 -10.93 7.52
N ALA A 161 7.85 -9.76 6.97
CA ALA A 161 7.30 -8.63 7.72
C ALA A 161 5.78 -8.71 7.71
N TRP A 162 5.16 -8.51 8.86
CA TRP A 162 3.72 -8.57 9.08
C TRP A 162 3.24 -7.26 9.70
N TYR A 163 2.13 -6.74 9.20
CA TYR A 163 1.48 -5.59 9.81
C TYR A 163 0.37 -6.06 10.75
N ASN A 164 0.43 -5.60 12.00
CA ASN A 164 -0.56 -5.88 13.02
C ASN A 164 -1.56 -4.71 13.09
N LYS A 165 -2.72 -4.88 12.49
CA LYS A 165 -3.79 -3.89 12.49
C LYS A 165 -4.53 -3.82 13.81
N MET A 166 -4.59 -4.92 14.55
CA MET A 166 -5.42 -5.05 15.74
C MET A 166 -4.56 -5.33 16.98
N SER A 167 -4.61 -4.43 17.95
CA SER A 167 -3.98 -4.63 19.28
C SER A 167 -4.59 -5.80 20.09
N SER A 168 -5.58 -6.51 19.56
CA SER A 168 -6.21 -7.67 20.21
C SER A 168 -5.39 -8.95 20.16
N THR A 169 -4.29 -8.95 19.42
CA THR A 169 -3.30 -10.01 19.47
C THR A 169 -2.30 -9.70 20.57
N ALA A 170 -1.65 -10.71 21.14
CA ALA A 170 -0.64 -10.56 22.20
C ALA A 170 0.62 -9.72 21.80
N LEU A 171 0.53 -8.99 20.69
CA LEU A 171 1.60 -8.18 20.13
C LEU A 171 1.24 -6.70 20.18
N ASP A 172 1.91 -5.97 21.06
CA ASP A 172 1.73 -4.53 21.24
C ASP A 172 2.56 -3.70 20.24
N SER A 173 2.76 -4.19 19.01
CA SER A 173 3.57 -3.53 18.00
C SER A 173 2.87 -3.53 16.65
N TYR A 174 3.06 -2.47 15.85
CA TYR A 174 2.47 -2.34 14.51
C TYR A 174 3.09 -3.29 13.48
N VAL A 175 4.37 -3.62 13.63
CA VAL A 175 5.07 -4.55 12.73
C VAL A 175 5.86 -5.57 13.50
N PHE A 176 5.86 -6.78 13.01
CA PHE A 176 6.71 -7.85 13.53
C PHE A 176 7.32 -8.67 12.40
N ILE A 177 8.48 -9.24 12.67
CA ILE A 177 9.26 -10.04 11.73
C ILE A 177 9.24 -11.49 12.19
N THR A 178 9.02 -12.41 11.25
CA THR A 178 9.11 -13.84 11.50
C THR A 178 10.14 -14.50 10.62
N ASP A 179 10.62 -15.65 11.08
CA ASP A 179 11.33 -16.61 10.22
C ASP A 179 10.35 -17.31 9.25
N LYS A 180 10.87 -18.19 8.40
CA LYS A 180 10.05 -18.99 7.47
C LYS A 180 9.11 -19.96 8.16
N SER A 181 9.35 -20.31 9.43
CA SER A 181 8.50 -21.19 10.24
C SER A 181 7.41 -20.43 10.97
N LEU A 182 7.31 -19.11 10.78
CA LEU A 182 6.40 -18.17 11.41
C LEU A 182 6.66 -17.94 12.91
N ASN A 183 7.88 -18.20 13.38
CA ASN A 183 8.31 -17.80 14.71
C ASN A 183 8.65 -16.31 14.70
N ILE A 184 8.11 -15.55 15.66
CA ILE A 184 8.37 -14.11 15.78
C ILE A 184 9.80 -13.92 16.31
N GLU A 185 10.60 -13.15 15.55
CA GLU A 185 11.98 -12.84 15.92
C GLU A 185 12.13 -11.41 16.44
N ASN A 186 11.41 -10.46 15.83
CA ASN A 186 11.49 -9.03 16.17
C ASN A 186 10.10 -8.37 16.10
N SER A 187 9.92 -7.29 16.86
CA SER A 187 8.74 -6.43 16.85
C SER A 187 9.13 -4.97 16.97
N PHE A 188 8.46 -4.10 16.22
CA PHE A 188 8.80 -2.69 16.13
C PHE A 188 7.55 -1.81 16.16
N LEU A 189 7.73 -0.54 16.53
CA LEU A 189 6.69 0.48 16.60
C LEU A 189 5.55 0.07 17.54
N PRO A 190 5.68 0.35 18.84
CA PRO A 190 4.60 0.08 19.79
C PRO A 190 3.29 0.71 19.36
N VAL A 191 2.17 -0.01 19.55
CA VAL A 191 0.84 0.50 19.25
C VAL A 191 0.44 1.49 20.34
N GLU A 192 0.45 2.78 20.01
CA GLU A 192 0.08 3.86 20.94
C GLU A 192 -1.43 4.11 20.97
N VAL A 193 -2.13 3.67 19.92
CA VAL A 193 -3.55 3.93 19.70
C VAL A 193 -4.28 2.61 19.53
N GLU A 194 -5.26 2.35 20.40
CA GLU A 194 -6.04 1.11 20.40
C GLU A 194 -6.80 0.86 19.09
N SER A 195 -7.13 -0.39 18.82
CA SER A 195 -7.66 -0.92 17.56
C SER A 195 -8.91 -0.25 16.97
N GLY A 196 -9.67 0.51 17.77
CA GLY A 196 -10.84 1.26 17.29
C GLY A 196 -10.51 2.38 16.29
N TYR A 197 -9.24 2.75 16.17
CA TYR A 197 -8.78 3.86 15.31
C TYR A 197 -8.14 3.42 14.00
N THR A 198 -8.14 2.13 13.70
CA THR A 198 -7.58 1.65 12.44
C THR A 198 -8.52 1.97 11.30
N LEU A 199 -8.10 2.87 10.47
CA LEU A 199 -8.85 3.35 9.32
C LEU A 199 -8.29 2.78 8.04
N GLY A 200 -9.20 2.37 7.18
CA GLY A 200 -8.90 2.04 5.80
C GLY A 200 -8.56 0.58 5.56
N THR A 201 -8.81 0.21 4.32
CA THR A 201 -8.49 -1.08 3.72
C THR A 201 -7.17 -1.03 2.97
N SER A 202 -6.48 0.12 2.97
CA SER A 202 -5.23 0.32 2.26
C SER A 202 -4.11 -0.53 2.86
N ARG A 203 -3.23 -0.95 2.01
CA ARG A 203 -2.05 -1.72 2.36
C ARG A 203 -1.03 -0.84 3.07
N LYS A 204 -0.55 -1.27 4.23
CA LYS A 204 0.39 -0.51 5.06
C LYS A 204 1.85 -0.94 4.89
N LEU A 205 2.05 -2.22 4.57
CA LEU A 205 3.32 -2.76 4.14
C LEU A 205 3.31 -2.92 2.63
N TYR A 206 4.34 -2.49 1.95
CA TYR A 206 4.50 -2.72 0.52
C TYR A 206 5.98 -2.82 0.13
N LYS A 207 6.24 -3.60 -0.90
CA LYS A 207 7.57 -3.79 -1.45
C LYS A 207 7.86 -2.74 -2.50
N GLN A 208 9.09 -2.22 -2.46
CA GLN A 208 9.61 -1.37 -3.50
C GLN A 208 10.88 -2.00 -4.06
N GLY A 209 10.84 -2.36 -5.35
CA GLY A 209 11.91 -3.18 -5.92
C GLY A 209 12.00 -4.55 -5.24
N ASP A 210 13.18 -5.16 -5.29
CA ASP A 210 13.34 -6.55 -4.84
C ASP A 210 13.54 -6.70 -3.33
N ASP A 211 14.13 -5.72 -2.65
CA ASP A 211 14.64 -5.89 -1.29
C ASP A 211 14.14 -4.84 -0.28
N GLU A 212 13.53 -3.74 -0.72
CA GLU A 212 13.04 -2.71 0.20
C GLU A 212 11.56 -2.89 0.54
N VAL A 213 11.25 -2.96 1.82
CA VAL A 213 9.89 -2.97 2.33
C VAL A 213 9.62 -1.65 3.05
N SER A 214 8.54 -1.00 2.64
CA SER A 214 8.08 0.25 3.24
C SER A 214 6.90 0.01 4.15
N LEU A 215 6.85 0.76 5.24
CA LEU A 215 5.76 0.75 6.20
C LEU A 215 5.33 2.18 6.54
N TYR A 216 4.05 2.45 6.51
CA TYR A 216 3.46 3.60 7.17
C TYR A 216 2.32 3.15 8.09
N THR A 217 2.12 3.88 9.19
CA THR A 217 1.09 3.56 10.18
C THR A 217 0.05 4.67 10.23
N PRO A 218 -1.21 4.37 10.60
CA PRO A 218 -2.24 5.39 10.73
C PRO A 218 -1.82 6.51 11.69
N PHE A 219 -2.17 7.74 11.34
CA PHE A 219 -1.92 8.94 12.16
C PHE A 219 -0.46 9.21 12.53
N ASN A 220 0.47 8.62 11.78
CA ASN A 220 1.90 8.89 11.87
C ASN A 220 2.37 9.44 10.52
N SER A 221 3.13 10.52 10.53
CA SER A 221 3.62 11.18 9.30
C SER A 221 4.93 10.60 8.77
N VAL A 222 5.39 9.48 9.31
CA VAL A 222 6.66 8.84 8.93
C VAL A 222 6.42 7.62 8.04
N LEU A 223 7.13 7.58 6.93
CA LEU A 223 7.33 6.37 6.14
C LEU A 223 8.62 5.71 6.57
N TYR A 224 8.52 4.47 6.98
CA TYR A 224 9.65 3.66 7.45
C TYR A 224 10.14 2.68 6.39
N ARG A 225 11.42 2.30 6.48
CA ARG A 225 11.97 1.10 5.84
C ARG A 225 12.05 -0.02 6.87
N VAL A 226 11.62 -1.20 6.45
CA VAL A 226 11.62 -2.41 7.27
C VAL A 226 12.67 -3.37 6.73
N GLN A 227 13.59 -3.77 7.58
CA GLN A 227 14.63 -4.77 7.30
C GLN A 227 14.40 -6.01 8.16
N SER A 228 15.21 -7.04 7.96
CA SER A 228 15.07 -8.31 8.68
C SER A 228 15.26 -8.22 10.21
N ASP A 229 15.91 -7.17 10.68
CA ASP A 229 16.29 -6.99 12.10
C ASP A 229 16.14 -5.55 12.60
N SER A 230 15.70 -4.64 11.75
CA SER A 230 15.63 -3.22 12.07
C SER A 230 14.53 -2.50 11.32
N ILE A 231 14.20 -1.30 11.79
CA ILE A 231 13.31 -0.35 11.14
C ILE A 231 13.88 1.05 11.29
N TYR A 232 13.84 1.85 10.23
CA TYR A 232 14.33 3.23 10.29
C TYR A 232 13.42 4.18 9.50
N PRO A 233 13.34 5.47 9.91
CA PRO A 233 12.54 6.47 9.20
C PRO A 233 13.21 6.83 7.87
N ALA A 234 12.46 6.79 6.77
CA ALA A 234 12.94 7.17 5.44
C ALA A 234 12.45 8.56 5.04
N TYR A 235 11.15 8.83 5.26
CA TYR A 235 10.53 10.11 4.92
C TYR A 235 9.65 10.59 6.06
N GLN A 236 9.68 11.91 6.32
CA GLN A 236 8.78 12.62 7.23
C GLN A 236 7.89 13.55 6.41
N PHE A 237 6.58 13.29 6.40
CA PHE A 237 5.62 14.10 5.68
C PHE A 237 5.16 15.31 6.50
N LYS A 238 5.08 16.47 5.84
CA LYS A 238 4.44 17.69 6.33
C LYS A 238 3.37 18.11 5.34
N PHE A 239 2.28 18.67 5.85
CA PHE A 239 1.13 19.07 5.05
C PHE A 239 0.84 20.58 5.19
N GLY A 240 1.90 21.39 5.24
CA GLY A 240 1.82 22.80 5.53
C GLY A 240 1.36 23.07 6.96
N GLU A 241 0.36 23.93 7.10
CA GLU A 241 -0.27 24.24 8.41
C GLU A 241 -1.22 23.14 8.90
N LYS A 242 -1.55 22.16 8.04
CA LYS A 242 -2.46 21.06 8.37
C LYS A 242 -1.69 19.99 9.14
N THR A 243 -2.31 19.47 10.20
CA THR A 243 -1.70 18.46 11.07
C THR A 243 -2.49 17.16 11.06
N LEU A 244 -1.86 16.08 11.49
CA LEU A 244 -2.56 14.85 11.81
C LEU A 244 -3.49 15.07 13.02
N PRO A 245 -4.61 14.32 13.14
CA PRO A 245 -5.51 14.44 14.26
C PRO A 245 -4.79 14.11 15.57
N PRO A 246 -4.93 14.94 16.60
CA PRO A 246 -4.39 14.64 17.92
C PRO A 246 -5.04 13.38 18.50
N VAL A 247 -4.28 12.59 19.26
CA VAL A 247 -4.79 11.37 19.93
C VAL A 247 -6.03 11.66 20.78
N ALA A 248 -6.10 12.82 21.45
CA ALA A 248 -7.25 13.22 22.23
C ALA A 248 -8.53 13.35 21.37
N PHE A 249 -8.42 13.94 20.17
CA PHE A 249 -9.52 14.04 19.22
C PHE A 249 -10.00 12.65 18.77
N LEU A 250 -9.07 11.76 18.41
CA LEU A 250 -9.39 10.41 18.00
C LEU A 250 -10.11 9.64 19.11
N LYS A 251 -9.64 9.73 20.36
CA LYS A 251 -10.26 9.11 21.53
C LYS A 251 -11.66 9.63 21.78
N GLU A 252 -11.88 10.94 21.71
CA GLU A 252 -13.19 11.55 21.87
C GLU A 252 -14.19 11.04 20.83
N LYS A 253 -13.80 11.05 19.55
CA LYS A 253 -14.69 10.66 18.45
C LYS A 253 -15.02 9.17 18.47
N SER A 254 -14.05 8.31 18.70
CA SER A 254 -14.26 6.87 18.74
C SER A 254 -15.06 6.40 19.97
N ALA A 255 -14.93 7.08 21.10
CA ALA A 255 -15.71 6.75 22.30
C ALA A 255 -17.22 6.99 22.11
N ASN A 256 -17.58 7.98 21.32
CA ASN A 256 -18.97 8.40 21.10
C ASN A 256 -19.60 7.75 19.86
N ASN A 257 -18.82 7.28 18.91
CA ASN A 257 -19.34 6.76 17.65
C ASN A 257 -18.40 5.69 17.06
N ARG A 258 -18.93 4.50 16.85
CA ARG A 258 -18.18 3.42 16.15
C ARG A 258 -17.84 3.78 14.70
N ASN A 259 -18.60 4.67 14.09
CA ASN A 259 -18.34 5.19 12.74
C ASN A 259 -17.99 6.69 12.81
N TYR A 260 -16.81 7.01 13.31
CA TYR A 260 -16.28 8.37 13.39
C TYR A 260 -15.61 8.85 12.08
N ILE A 261 -15.63 8.03 11.04
CA ILE A 261 -15.05 8.36 9.71
C ILE A 261 -15.61 9.68 9.14
N PRO A 262 -16.95 9.93 9.14
CA PRO A 262 -17.50 11.19 8.66
C PRO A 262 -16.95 12.40 9.45
N ASP A 263 -16.90 12.31 10.76
CA ASP A 263 -16.39 13.39 11.63
C ASP A 263 -14.92 13.70 11.33
N LEU A 264 -14.13 12.65 11.06
CA LEU A 264 -12.73 12.78 10.73
C LEU A 264 -12.53 13.41 9.34
N LEU A 265 -13.34 13.01 8.35
CA LEU A 265 -13.32 13.59 7.00
C LEU A 265 -13.75 15.07 7.00
N GLU A 266 -14.66 15.47 7.90
CA GLU A 266 -15.12 16.86 8.07
C GLU A 266 -14.16 17.71 8.91
N SER A 267 -13.19 17.09 9.54
CA SER A 267 -12.23 17.78 10.41
C SER A 267 -11.20 18.60 9.60
N PRO A 268 -10.55 19.59 10.23
CA PRO A 268 -9.46 20.33 9.59
C PRO A 268 -8.15 19.55 9.55
N TYR A 269 -8.13 18.36 10.11
CA TYR A 269 -6.94 17.52 10.19
C TYR A 269 -6.72 16.71 8.89
N VAL A 270 -5.50 16.25 8.69
CA VAL A 270 -5.19 15.24 7.68
C VAL A 270 -5.82 13.92 8.13
N ALA A 271 -7.00 13.62 7.59
CA ALA A 271 -7.85 12.54 8.09
C ALA A 271 -7.30 11.16 7.74
N PHE A 272 -6.97 10.97 6.49
CA PHE A 272 -6.45 9.71 5.95
C PHE A 272 -5.33 10.02 4.99
N TYR A 273 -4.33 9.17 4.96
CA TYR A 273 -3.37 9.19 3.88
C TYR A 273 -2.92 7.78 3.54
N ASP A 274 -2.51 7.60 2.30
CA ASP A 274 -1.84 6.43 1.80
C ASP A 274 -0.51 6.84 1.19
N VAL A 275 0.38 5.89 0.97
CA VAL A 275 1.66 6.13 0.34
C VAL A 275 1.88 5.12 -0.77
N TYR A 276 2.18 5.62 -1.94
CA TYR A 276 2.62 4.85 -3.10
C TYR A 276 3.98 5.36 -3.52
N GLU A 277 4.86 4.46 -3.85
CA GLU A 277 6.24 4.81 -4.11
C GLU A 277 6.78 4.02 -5.29
N ASN A 278 7.54 4.68 -6.14
CA ASN A 278 8.40 4.08 -7.13
C ASN A 278 9.83 4.64 -6.99
N GLU A 279 10.75 4.26 -7.85
CA GLU A 279 12.14 4.72 -7.78
C GLU A 279 12.27 6.24 -7.80
N ARG A 280 11.38 6.96 -8.50
CA ARG A 280 11.45 8.40 -8.70
C ARG A 280 10.45 9.21 -7.90
N LEU A 281 9.24 8.70 -7.69
CA LEU A 281 8.14 9.43 -7.07
C LEU A 281 7.64 8.80 -5.79
N LEU A 282 7.27 9.65 -4.83
CA LEU A 282 6.23 9.34 -3.85
C LEU A 282 4.91 9.96 -4.30
N CYS A 283 3.83 9.23 -4.16
CA CYS A 283 2.45 9.72 -4.29
C CYS A 283 1.75 9.50 -2.96
N VAL A 284 1.31 10.59 -2.34
CA VAL A 284 0.66 10.60 -1.02
C VAL A 284 -0.73 11.21 -1.15
N PRO A 285 -1.77 10.41 -1.46
CA PRO A 285 -3.15 10.87 -1.38
C PRO A 285 -3.56 11.07 0.06
N TYR A 286 -4.24 12.20 0.38
CA TYR A 286 -4.71 12.49 1.74
C TYR A 286 -5.96 13.37 1.74
N TYR A 287 -6.79 13.24 2.78
CA TYR A 287 -8.03 14.02 2.95
C TYR A 287 -7.84 15.12 3.98
N VAL A 288 -8.36 16.30 3.65
CA VAL A 288 -8.58 17.41 4.61
C VAL A 288 -9.92 18.04 4.30
N ASN A 289 -10.80 18.12 5.30
CA ASN A 289 -12.12 18.72 5.15
C ASN A 289 -12.86 18.24 3.88
N LYS A 290 -13.01 16.92 3.74
CA LYS A 290 -13.63 16.23 2.58
C LYS A 290 -12.91 16.39 1.24
N THR A 291 -11.91 17.24 1.14
CA THR A 291 -11.14 17.41 -0.11
C THR A 291 -10.02 16.37 -0.16
N LEU A 292 -9.95 15.62 -1.25
CA LEU A 292 -8.85 14.71 -1.53
C LEU A 292 -7.73 15.45 -2.25
N TYR A 293 -6.56 15.42 -1.65
CA TYR A 293 -5.31 15.95 -2.18
C TYR A 293 -4.40 14.81 -2.60
N PHE A 294 -3.51 15.08 -3.54
CA PHE A 294 -2.42 14.22 -3.96
C PHE A 294 -1.12 15.00 -3.85
N GLY A 295 -0.32 14.65 -2.84
CA GLY A 295 1.07 15.08 -2.74
C GLY A 295 1.96 14.21 -3.62
N PHE A 296 2.77 14.82 -4.46
CA PHE A 296 3.81 14.13 -5.22
C PHE A 296 5.17 14.67 -4.80
N TYR A 297 6.14 13.80 -4.63
CA TYR A 297 7.52 14.19 -4.36
C TYR A 297 8.47 13.55 -5.37
N ASP A 298 9.09 14.38 -6.22
CA ASP A 298 10.13 13.95 -7.16
C ASP A 298 11.45 13.81 -6.40
N LYS A 299 11.84 12.59 -6.10
CA LYS A 299 13.04 12.24 -5.35
C LYS A 299 14.32 12.73 -6.04
N LYS A 300 14.34 12.72 -7.38
CA LYS A 300 15.49 13.14 -8.17
C LYS A 300 15.68 14.64 -8.15
N ARG A 301 14.57 15.40 -8.24
CA ARG A 301 14.59 16.87 -8.26
C ARG A 301 14.53 17.46 -6.86
N ASN A 302 14.15 16.68 -5.85
CA ASN A 302 13.87 17.10 -4.47
C ASN A 302 12.80 18.20 -4.42
N ILE A 303 11.70 17.99 -5.16
CA ILE A 303 10.58 18.95 -5.27
C ILE A 303 9.27 18.24 -4.93
N SER A 304 8.46 18.90 -4.11
CA SER A 304 7.11 18.48 -3.79
C SER A 304 6.07 19.23 -4.63
N TYR A 305 5.02 18.53 -5.01
CA TYR A 305 3.84 19.06 -5.68
C TYR A 305 2.60 18.65 -4.90
N ASN A 306 1.58 19.48 -4.94
CA ASN A 306 0.33 19.19 -4.24
C ASN A 306 -0.86 19.63 -5.08
N PHE A 307 -1.77 18.71 -5.40
CA PHE A 307 -2.93 18.96 -6.23
C PHE A 307 -4.19 18.41 -5.57
N THR A 308 -5.31 19.07 -5.78
CA THR A 308 -6.61 18.47 -5.45
C THR A 308 -6.99 17.42 -6.49
N GLN A 309 -7.84 16.46 -6.08
CA GLN A 309 -8.40 15.48 -7.01
C GLN A 309 -9.08 16.15 -8.21
N ASP A 310 -9.86 17.20 -7.97
CA ASP A 310 -10.56 17.94 -9.03
C ASP A 310 -9.60 18.55 -10.05
N LYS A 311 -8.46 19.07 -9.59
CA LYS A 311 -7.43 19.60 -10.49
C LYS A 311 -6.82 18.49 -11.35
N ILE A 312 -6.49 17.34 -10.76
CA ILE A 312 -5.97 16.18 -11.53
C ILE A 312 -7.00 15.74 -12.57
N GLN A 313 -8.26 15.59 -12.17
CA GLN A 313 -9.34 15.17 -13.09
C GLN A 313 -9.53 16.16 -14.24
N SER A 314 -9.50 17.46 -13.94
CA SER A 314 -9.67 18.53 -14.93
C SER A 314 -8.49 18.60 -15.90
N ASP A 315 -7.27 18.65 -15.37
CA ASP A 315 -6.06 18.87 -16.19
C ASP A 315 -5.76 17.64 -17.09
N LEU A 316 -5.97 16.42 -16.55
CA LEU A 316 -5.72 15.19 -17.30
C LEU A 316 -6.98 14.67 -18.04
N LYS A 317 -8.15 15.25 -17.78
CA LYS A 317 -9.43 14.84 -18.37
C LYS A 317 -9.77 13.35 -18.14
N VAL A 318 -9.38 12.82 -16.98
CA VAL A 318 -9.52 11.38 -16.65
C VAL A 318 -10.83 11.01 -15.96
N GLY A 319 -11.70 11.99 -15.72
CA GLY A 319 -12.96 11.72 -15.03
C GLY A 319 -12.76 11.31 -13.57
N ALA A 320 -13.41 10.23 -13.14
CA ALA A 320 -13.36 9.76 -11.76
C ALA A 320 -12.02 9.08 -11.44
N PHE A 321 -11.00 9.89 -11.17
CA PHE A 321 -9.69 9.43 -10.73
C PHE A 321 -9.73 9.03 -9.25
N SER A 322 -9.13 7.90 -8.91
CA SER A 322 -8.99 7.40 -7.53
C SER A 322 -7.53 7.27 -7.13
N SER A 323 -7.29 7.04 -5.83
CA SER A 323 -5.95 6.69 -5.35
C SER A 323 -5.39 5.49 -6.10
N PRO A 324 -4.08 5.41 -6.30
CA PRO A 324 -3.43 4.25 -6.89
C PRO A 324 -3.76 2.96 -6.13
N ILE A 325 -3.69 1.84 -6.81
CA ILE A 325 -3.80 0.50 -6.23
C ILE A 325 -2.49 -0.30 -6.39
N GLY A 326 -1.49 0.30 -7.01
CA GLY A 326 -0.19 -0.33 -7.22
C GLY A 326 0.74 0.50 -8.10
N VAL A 327 1.85 -0.13 -8.43
CA VAL A 327 2.90 0.42 -9.28
C VAL A 327 3.25 -0.62 -10.35
N SER A 328 3.37 -0.19 -11.59
CA SER A 328 3.80 -1.02 -12.71
C SER A 328 5.33 -1.15 -12.74
N ARG A 329 5.81 -2.05 -13.58
CA ARG A 329 7.24 -2.33 -13.71
C ARG A 329 8.06 -1.15 -14.24
N ASP A 330 7.46 -0.30 -15.08
CA ASP A 330 8.07 0.93 -15.57
C ASP A 330 8.00 2.09 -14.56
N GLY A 331 7.45 1.83 -13.38
CA GLY A 331 7.30 2.78 -12.30
C GLY A 331 6.03 3.65 -12.38
N SER A 332 5.11 3.40 -13.31
CA SER A 332 3.85 4.15 -13.36
C SER A 332 2.94 3.75 -12.19
N PHE A 333 2.28 4.72 -11.56
CA PHE A 333 1.23 4.43 -10.60
C PHE A 333 -0.01 3.92 -11.31
N ILE A 334 -0.61 2.84 -10.82
CA ILE A 334 -1.78 2.20 -11.38
C ILE A 334 -3.01 2.62 -10.58
N SER A 335 -3.98 3.27 -11.24
CA SER A 335 -5.29 3.59 -10.69
C SER A 335 -6.40 2.92 -11.50
N LEU A 336 -7.61 2.95 -10.98
CA LEU A 336 -8.78 2.38 -11.64
C LEU A 336 -9.72 3.47 -12.13
N LEU A 337 -10.22 3.29 -13.34
CA LEU A 337 -11.31 4.06 -13.90
C LEU A 337 -12.50 3.13 -14.15
N ARG A 338 -13.67 3.47 -13.61
CA ARG A 338 -14.89 2.66 -13.77
C ARG A 338 -15.65 3.10 -15.04
N PRO A 339 -15.87 2.20 -16.02
CA PRO A 339 -16.57 2.55 -17.27
C PRO A 339 -17.93 3.19 -17.04
N GLY A 340 -18.76 2.65 -16.13
CA GLY A 340 -20.09 3.21 -15.83
C GLY A 340 -20.07 4.68 -15.42
N LEU A 341 -19.12 5.09 -14.54
CA LEU A 341 -18.97 6.50 -14.14
C LEU A 341 -18.50 7.37 -15.31
N LEU A 342 -17.61 6.85 -16.14
CA LEU A 342 -17.08 7.59 -17.29
C LEU A 342 -18.13 7.76 -18.39
N LEU A 343 -18.95 6.74 -18.64
CA LEU A 343 -20.07 6.80 -19.58
C LEU A 343 -21.10 7.84 -19.12
N GLN A 344 -21.47 7.84 -17.84
CA GLN A 344 -22.33 8.87 -17.26
C GLN A 344 -21.74 10.28 -17.45
N MET A 345 -20.43 10.47 -17.17
CA MET A 345 -19.77 11.76 -17.34
C MET A 345 -19.76 12.22 -18.82
N LYS A 346 -19.61 11.28 -19.76
CA LYS A 346 -19.70 11.54 -21.20
C LYS A 346 -21.10 12.01 -21.59
N GLU A 347 -22.14 11.36 -21.07
CA GLU A 347 -23.55 11.77 -21.30
C GLU A 347 -23.83 13.16 -20.71
N GLU A 348 -23.25 13.48 -19.56
CA GLU A 348 -23.33 14.82 -18.94
C GLU A 348 -22.52 15.90 -19.69
N GLY A 349 -21.84 15.55 -20.79
CA GLY A 349 -21.03 16.46 -21.61
C GLY A 349 -19.73 16.91 -20.97
N LYS A 350 -19.23 16.18 -19.96
CA LYS A 350 -17.93 16.47 -19.33
C LYS A 350 -16.78 16.11 -20.30
N LYS A 351 -15.73 16.90 -20.24
CA LYS A 351 -14.53 16.66 -21.06
C LYS A 351 -13.78 15.42 -20.55
N ILE A 352 -13.60 14.45 -21.43
CA ILE A 352 -12.83 13.22 -21.19
C ILE A 352 -11.72 13.15 -22.24
N ASP A 353 -10.59 12.57 -21.89
CA ASP A 353 -9.46 12.34 -22.79
C ASP A 353 -9.87 11.53 -24.03
N ASP A 354 -9.40 11.90 -25.23
CA ASP A 354 -9.84 11.31 -26.49
C ASP A 354 -9.52 9.80 -26.60
N LYS A 355 -8.39 9.37 -26.04
CA LYS A 355 -8.03 7.94 -25.99
C LYS A 355 -8.98 7.17 -25.10
N LEU A 356 -9.37 7.77 -23.97
CA LEU A 356 -10.32 7.18 -23.04
C LEU A 356 -11.72 7.12 -23.67
N VAL A 357 -12.14 8.17 -24.40
CA VAL A 357 -13.41 8.15 -25.17
C VAL A 357 -13.42 7.00 -26.18
N SER A 358 -12.30 6.74 -26.86
CA SER A 358 -12.21 5.62 -27.81
C SER A 358 -12.41 4.27 -27.12
N LEU A 359 -11.83 4.05 -25.95
CA LEU A 359 -12.04 2.82 -25.18
C LEU A 359 -13.49 2.68 -24.70
N LEU A 360 -14.11 3.79 -24.30
CA LEU A 360 -15.50 3.80 -23.81
C LEU A 360 -16.53 3.50 -24.91
N ASN A 361 -16.23 3.78 -26.18
CA ASN A 361 -17.13 3.43 -27.30
C ASN A 361 -17.32 1.91 -27.44
N GLU A 362 -16.40 1.12 -26.92
CA GLU A 362 -16.41 -0.35 -26.92
C GLU A 362 -16.65 -0.91 -25.50
N SER A 363 -17.20 -0.11 -24.60
CA SER A 363 -17.41 -0.50 -23.20
C SER A 363 -18.86 -0.37 -22.77
N SER A 364 -19.27 -1.20 -21.83
CA SER A 364 -20.53 -1.12 -21.11
C SER A 364 -20.31 -0.62 -19.68
N GLU A 365 -21.39 -0.25 -18.99
CA GLU A 365 -21.33 0.19 -17.59
C GLU A 365 -20.82 -0.88 -16.63
N GLU A 366 -21.05 -2.14 -16.97
CA GLU A 366 -20.72 -3.32 -16.16
C GLU A 366 -19.33 -3.90 -16.48
N ASP A 367 -18.61 -3.30 -17.44
CA ASP A 367 -17.29 -3.77 -17.81
C ASP A 367 -16.29 -3.60 -16.65
N ASN A 368 -15.28 -4.44 -16.68
CA ASN A 368 -14.12 -4.34 -15.76
C ASN A 368 -13.51 -2.94 -15.81
N PRO A 369 -12.93 -2.48 -14.71
CA PRO A 369 -12.23 -1.20 -14.68
C PRO A 369 -11.14 -1.11 -15.75
N ILE A 370 -10.97 0.10 -16.28
CA ILE A 370 -9.81 0.46 -17.11
C ILE A 370 -8.66 0.81 -16.15
N LEU A 371 -7.50 0.21 -16.36
CA LEU A 371 -6.29 0.63 -15.64
C LEU A 371 -5.82 1.97 -16.21
N LEU A 372 -5.62 2.94 -15.33
CA LEU A 372 -4.98 4.22 -15.60
C LEU A 372 -3.55 4.17 -15.08
N PHE A 373 -2.59 4.41 -15.95
CA PHE A 373 -1.18 4.55 -15.60
C PHE A 373 -0.79 6.03 -15.55
N LEU A 374 -0.17 6.43 -14.45
CA LEU A 374 0.33 7.77 -14.21
C LEU A 374 1.85 7.71 -14.15
N SER A 375 2.52 8.26 -15.12
CA SER A 375 3.98 8.30 -15.23
C SER A 375 4.49 9.71 -15.07
N ILE A 376 5.66 9.89 -14.44
CA ILE A 376 6.28 11.21 -14.36
C ILE A 376 6.93 11.59 -15.70
N ASN A 377 6.72 12.81 -16.13
CA ASN A 377 7.39 13.36 -17.30
C ASN A 377 8.90 13.55 -17.04
N ASN A 378 9.72 13.36 -18.06
CA ASN A 378 11.19 13.48 -17.97
C ASN A 378 11.69 14.93 -17.81
#